data_dd7cd768600f3fe3bb800693bd54accc
#
_entry.id   dd7cd768600f3fe3bb800693bd54accc
#
_cell.length_a   1.000
_cell.length_b   1.000
_cell.length_c   1.000
_cell.angle_alpha   90.00
_cell.angle_beta   90.00
_cell.angle_gamma   90.00
#
_symmetry.space_group_name_H-M   'P 1'
#
loop_
_entity.id
_entity.type
_entity.pdbx_description
1 polymer ?
#
loop_
_entity_poly.entity_id
_entity_poly.type
_entity_poly.pdbx_seq_one_letter_code
_entity_poly.pdbx_strand_id
1 'polypeptide(L)'
;MDQTAAANQSQCDELAAAVLAYCETNHFKIAAAESLTGGLLADAFVRVPGASKVFLGSAVTYDIRAKASILGVDAELLRSEGAVHPEVARQMAAGTARLYRQQGDGDCVIGLSTTGVAGPG
;
A
#
# COMPACT_ATOMS: atom_id res chain seq x y z
N MET A 1 8.40 -22.93 -10.39
CA MET A 1 8.74 -21.51 -10.53
C MET A 1 10.09 -21.38 -11.21
N ASP A 2 10.20 -20.56 -12.25
CA ASP A 2 11.45 -20.42 -12.97
C ASP A 2 12.45 -19.59 -12.15
N GLN A 3 13.71 -19.51 -12.62
CA GLN A 3 14.77 -18.80 -11.92
C GLN A 3 14.51 -17.30 -11.82
N THR A 4 13.85 -16.72 -12.84
CA THR A 4 13.54 -15.28 -12.85
C THR A 4 12.52 -14.95 -11.77
N ALA A 5 11.45 -15.74 -11.65
CA ALA A 5 10.44 -15.53 -10.64
C ALA A 5 11.01 -15.71 -9.23
N ALA A 6 11.87 -16.72 -9.02
CA ALA A 6 12.52 -16.94 -7.73
C ALA A 6 13.47 -15.79 -7.38
N ALA A 7 14.23 -15.29 -8.35
CA ALA A 7 15.15 -14.16 -8.15
C ALA A 7 14.37 -12.88 -7.81
N ASN A 8 13.23 -12.64 -8.50
CA ASN A 8 12.38 -11.48 -8.22
C ASN A 8 11.76 -11.56 -6.83
N GLN A 9 11.33 -12.74 -6.40
CA GLN A 9 10.78 -12.92 -5.06
C GLN A 9 11.83 -12.68 -3.98
N SER A 10 13.04 -13.18 -4.18
CA SER A 10 14.15 -12.97 -3.25
C SER A 10 14.49 -11.49 -3.13
N GLN A 11 14.54 -10.77 -4.26
CA GLN A 11 14.80 -9.34 -4.28
C GLN A 11 13.68 -8.56 -3.58
N CYS A 12 12.43 -8.94 -3.80
CA CYS A 12 11.28 -8.34 -3.13
C CYS A 12 11.38 -8.53 -1.61
N ASP A 13 11.74 -9.72 -1.16
CA ASP A 13 11.88 -10.01 0.26
C ASP A 13 12.99 -9.17 0.90
N GLU A 14 14.11 -8.99 0.22
CA GLU A 14 15.22 -8.16 0.68
C GLU A 14 14.82 -6.70 0.77
N LEU A 15 14.12 -6.19 -0.22
CA LEU A 15 13.66 -4.79 -0.24
C LEU A 15 12.63 -4.54 0.87
N ALA A 16 11.69 -5.45 1.06
CA ALA A 16 10.71 -5.32 2.13
C ALA A 16 11.39 -5.28 3.50
N ALA A 17 12.34 -6.17 3.72
CA ALA A 17 13.10 -6.20 4.97
C ALA A 17 13.88 -4.89 5.19
N ALA A 18 14.51 -4.36 4.14
CA ALA A 18 15.28 -3.11 4.22
C ALA A 18 14.37 -1.91 4.53
N VAL A 19 13.20 -1.84 3.89
CA VAL A 19 12.23 -0.76 4.14
C VAL A 19 11.74 -0.81 5.59
N LEU A 20 11.39 -2.01 6.08
CA LEU A 20 10.92 -2.17 7.44
C LEU A 20 12.00 -1.81 8.47
N ALA A 21 13.24 -2.21 8.22
CA ALA A 21 14.36 -1.87 9.11
C ALA A 21 14.60 -0.37 9.17
N TYR A 22 14.55 0.30 8.03
CA TYR A 22 14.68 1.77 7.97
C TYR A 22 13.57 2.45 8.77
N CYS A 23 12.33 2.01 8.56
CA CYS A 23 11.19 2.61 9.24
C CYS A 23 11.24 2.37 10.76
N GLU A 24 11.64 1.19 11.20
CA GLU A 24 11.79 0.91 12.62
C GLU A 24 12.84 1.81 13.25
N THR A 25 14.00 1.96 12.60
CA THR A 25 15.09 2.81 13.09
C THR A 25 14.67 4.28 13.18
N ASN A 26 13.88 4.75 12.22
CA ASN A 26 13.51 6.16 12.10
C ASN A 26 12.11 6.45 12.69
N HIS A 27 11.50 5.49 13.35
CA HIS A 27 10.21 5.64 14.02
C HIS A 27 9.05 5.97 13.08
N PHE A 28 9.06 5.38 11.88
CA PHE A 28 7.95 5.46 10.94
C PHE A 28 7.10 4.20 10.98
N LYS A 29 5.81 4.35 10.74
CA LYS A 29 4.89 3.25 10.46
C LYS A 29 4.52 3.27 8.98
N ILE A 30 4.03 2.14 8.48
CA ILE A 30 3.60 2.01 7.09
C ILE A 30 2.15 1.52 7.05
N ALA A 31 1.35 2.15 6.21
CA ALA A 31 0.03 1.67 5.84
C ALA A 31 -0.06 1.64 4.32
N ALA A 32 -0.75 0.66 3.78
CA ALA A 32 -0.89 0.50 2.34
C ALA A 32 -2.35 0.55 1.91
N ALA A 33 -2.56 0.85 0.64
CA ALA A 33 -3.84 0.73 -0.04
C ALA A 33 -3.60 0.05 -1.38
N GLU A 34 -4.42 -0.92 -1.70
CA GLU A 34 -4.20 -1.74 -2.89
C GLU A 34 -5.46 -1.81 -3.73
N SER A 35 -5.29 -1.99 -5.02
CA SER A 35 -6.35 -2.25 -5.97
C SER A 35 -6.04 -3.57 -6.69
N LEU A 36 -5.35 -3.50 -7.83
CA LEU A 36 -5.08 -4.68 -8.66
C LEU A 36 -4.18 -5.72 -7.98
N THR A 37 -3.38 -5.32 -7.04
CA THR A 37 -2.46 -6.24 -6.33
C THR A 37 -3.17 -7.10 -5.28
N GLY A 38 -4.36 -6.69 -4.84
CA GLY A 38 -5.25 -7.53 -4.05
C GLY A 38 -4.70 -8.08 -2.73
N GLY A 39 -3.66 -7.45 -2.18
CA GLY A 39 -3.02 -7.88 -0.94
C GLY A 39 -1.56 -8.29 -1.10
N LEU A 40 -1.03 -8.28 -2.32
CA LEU A 40 0.36 -8.69 -2.56
C LEU A 40 1.36 -7.71 -1.91
N LEU A 41 1.03 -6.42 -1.85
CA LEU A 41 1.91 -5.46 -1.18
C LEU A 41 1.93 -5.72 0.33
N ALA A 42 0.77 -5.95 0.92
CA ALA A 42 0.68 -6.32 2.33
C ALA A 42 1.45 -7.62 2.61
N ASP A 43 1.27 -8.62 1.75
CA ASP A 43 1.95 -9.90 1.86
C ASP A 43 3.48 -9.74 1.88
N ALA A 44 4.00 -8.87 1.02
CA ALA A 44 5.44 -8.62 0.95
C ALA A 44 6.00 -8.16 2.31
N PHE A 45 5.27 -7.33 3.03
CA PHE A 45 5.71 -6.86 4.34
C PHE A 45 5.47 -7.87 5.45
N VAL A 46 4.29 -8.50 5.50
CA VAL A 46 3.96 -9.39 6.63
C VAL A 46 4.80 -10.67 6.63
N ARG A 47 5.42 -11.02 5.51
CA ARG A 47 6.34 -12.16 5.45
C ARG A 47 7.65 -11.91 6.19
N VAL A 48 7.99 -10.66 6.45
CA VAL A 48 9.23 -10.29 7.15
C VAL A 48 9.03 -10.42 8.66
N PRO A 49 9.88 -11.21 9.36
CA PRO A 49 9.79 -11.29 10.83
C PRO A 49 9.91 -9.89 11.47
N GLY A 50 9.03 -9.60 12.39
CA GLY A 50 9.01 -8.31 13.08
C GLY A 50 8.27 -7.20 12.34
N ALA A 51 7.61 -7.51 11.23
CA ALA A 51 6.86 -6.53 10.43
C ALA A 51 5.82 -5.76 11.26
N SER A 52 5.24 -6.39 12.28
CA SER A 52 4.21 -5.76 13.11
C SER A 52 4.70 -4.52 13.88
N LYS A 53 6.01 -4.34 14.00
CA LYS A 53 6.58 -3.14 14.63
C LYS A 53 6.42 -1.90 13.76
N VAL A 54 6.19 -2.09 12.46
CA VAL A 54 6.14 -0.99 11.47
C VAL A 54 4.86 -1.02 10.65
N PHE A 55 4.45 -2.19 10.15
CA PHE A 55 3.35 -2.31 9.20
C PHE A 55 2.01 -2.35 9.92
N LEU A 56 1.16 -1.36 9.63
CA LEU A 56 -0.16 -1.22 10.27
C LEU A 56 -1.26 -2.01 9.56
N GLY A 57 -1.20 -2.08 8.25
CA GLY A 57 -2.22 -2.77 7.48
C GLY A 57 -2.33 -2.27 6.05
N SER A 58 -3.23 -2.88 5.28
CA SER A 58 -3.51 -2.50 3.91
C SER A 58 -4.99 -2.60 3.62
N ALA A 59 -5.55 -1.58 2.98
CA ALA A 59 -6.94 -1.56 2.53
C ALA A 59 -7.00 -1.94 1.06
N VAL A 60 -7.62 -3.07 0.76
CA VAL A 60 -7.82 -3.51 -0.62
C VAL A 60 -9.12 -2.91 -1.12
N THR A 61 -9.03 -1.73 -1.74
CA THR A 61 -10.17 -1.00 -2.28
C THR A 61 -10.26 -1.23 -3.79
N TYR A 62 -10.63 -2.43 -4.17
CA TYR A 62 -10.66 -2.84 -5.57
C TYR A 62 -11.77 -2.13 -6.35
N ASP A 63 -12.95 -2.00 -5.77
CA ASP A 63 -14.08 -1.25 -6.37
C ASP A 63 -13.74 0.24 -6.37
N ILE A 64 -14.00 0.90 -7.48
CA ILE A 64 -13.69 2.33 -7.62
C ILE A 64 -14.42 3.19 -6.57
N ARG A 65 -15.64 2.80 -6.20
CA ARG A 65 -16.43 3.51 -5.19
C ARG A 65 -15.81 3.40 -3.80
N ALA A 66 -15.19 2.25 -3.51
CA ALA A 66 -14.52 2.02 -2.23
C ALA A 66 -13.31 2.95 -2.05
N LYS A 67 -12.66 3.34 -3.14
CA LYS A 67 -11.55 4.30 -3.08
C LYS A 67 -12.03 5.63 -2.50
N ALA A 68 -13.24 6.06 -2.85
CA ALA A 68 -13.83 7.28 -2.30
C ALA A 68 -14.37 7.05 -0.89
N SER A 69 -15.20 6.03 -0.70
CA SER A 69 -15.92 5.85 0.57
C SER A 69 -15.01 5.42 1.72
N ILE A 70 -13.96 4.66 1.45
CA ILE A 70 -13.06 4.15 2.49
C ILE A 70 -11.81 5.02 2.63
N LEU A 71 -11.20 5.38 1.51
CA LEU A 71 -9.92 6.11 1.53
C LEU A 71 -10.06 7.61 1.35
N GLY A 72 -11.25 8.09 1.02
CA GLY A 72 -11.47 9.53 0.84
C GLY A 72 -10.92 10.09 -0.47
N VAL A 73 -10.71 9.24 -1.49
CA VAL A 73 -10.31 9.73 -2.81
C VAL A 73 -11.46 10.56 -3.38
N ASP A 74 -11.14 11.67 -4.02
CA ASP A 74 -12.12 12.58 -4.62
C ASP A 74 -12.97 11.84 -5.65
N ALA A 75 -14.28 11.77 -5.38
CA ALA A 75 -15.21 11.06 -6.26
C ALA A 75 -15.30 11.69 -7.65
N GLU A 76 -15.15 13.00 -7.75
CA GLU A 76 -15.15 13.70 -9.03
C GLU A 76 -13.93 13.32 -9.88
N LEU A 77 -12.77 13.23 -9.24
CA LEU A 77 -11.54 12.78 -9.89
C LEU A 77 -11.70 11.34 -10.43
N LEU A 78 -12.27 10.46 -9.63
CA LEU A 78 -12.53 9.08 -10.04
C LEU A 78 -13.50 9.02 -11.23
N ARG A 79 -14.52 9.86 -11.23
CA ARG A 79 -15.51 9.90 -12.31
C ARG A 79 -14.89 10.41 -13.61
N SER A 80 -14.09 11.47 -13.54
CA SER A 80 -13.54 12.11 -14.73
C SER A 80 -12.31 11.41 -15.29
N GLU A 81 -11.43 10.88 -14.41
CA GLU A 81 -10.13 10.32 -14.82
C GLU A 81 -10.03 8.81 -14.64
N GLY A 82 -10.98 8.20 -13.92
CA GLY A 82 -10.90 6.79 -13.60
C GLY A 82 -9.92 6.52 -12.47
N ALA A 83 -9.73 5.23 -12.16
CA ALA A 83 -8.90 4.83 -11.02
C ALA A 83 -7.40 4.83 -11.34
N VAL A 84 -7.01 4.76 -12.61
CA VAL A 84 -5.60 4.69 -13.02
C VAL A 84 -5.09 6.09 -13.34
N HIS A 85 -4.72 6.80 -12.29
CA HIS A 85 -4.25 8.18 -12.40
C HIS A 85 -3.30 8.47 -11.22
N PRO A 86 -2.20 9.21 -11.47
CA PRO A 86 -1.22 9.49 -10.40
C PRO A 86 -1.84 10.17 -9.17
N GLU A 87 -2.79 11.08 -9.38
CA GLU A 87 -3.45 11.76 -8.27
C GLU A 87 -4.34 10.82 -7.46
N VAL A 88 -4.96 9.83 -8.11
CA VAL A 88 -5.73 8.79 -7.40
C VAL A 88 -4.79 7.99 -6.50
N ALA A 89 -3.63 7.58 -7.03
CA ALA A 89 -2.63 6.86 -6.23
C ALA A 89 -2.18 7.68 -5.03
N ARG A 90 -1.92 8.97 -5.23
CA ARG A 90 -1.50 9.87 -4.15
C ARG A 90 -2.57 9.97 -3.07
N GLN A 91 -3.82 10.13 -3.47
CA GLN A 91 -4.93 10.25 -2.52
C GLN A 91 -5.23 8.93 -1.80
N MET A 92 -5.05 7.80 -2.48
CA MET A 92 -5.16 6.48 -1.84
C MET A 92 -4.10 6.33 -0.74
N ALA A 93 -2.85 6.69 -1.02
CA ALA A 93 -1.76 6.61 -0.07
C ALA A 93 -2.02 7.51 1.15
N ALA A 94 -2.42 8.75 0.92
CA ALA A 94 -2.75 9.67 2.00
C ALA A 94 -3.94 9.16 2.83
N GLY A 95 -4.96 8.64 2.15
CA GLY A 95 -6.16 8.13 2.80
C GLY A 95 -5.89 6.94 3.70
N THR A 96 -5.08 5.99 3.23
CA THR A 96 -4.77 4.81 4.03
C THR A 96 -3.88 5.15 5.24
N ALA A 97 -2.99 6.13 5.09
CA ALA A 97 -2.20 6.62 6.23
C ALA A 97 -3.12 7.16 7.33
N ARG A 98 -4.14 7.93 6.97
CA ARG A 98 -5.12 8.42 7.92
C ARG A 98 -5.98 7.30 8.52
N LEU A 99 -6.38 6.35 7.67
CA LEU A 99 -7.28 5.26 8.08
C LEU A 99 -6.64 4.37 9.15
N TYR A 100 -5.37 4.05 9.00
CA TYR A 100 -4.68 3.09 9.88
C TYR A 100 -3.92 3.73 11.02
N ARG A 101 -3.75 5.04 11.03
CA ARG A 101 -3.00 5.72 12.08
C ARG A 101 -3.60 5.43 13.44
N GLN A 102 -2.76 4.99 14.37
CA GLN A 102 -3.15 4.69 15.73
C GLN A 102 -2.77 5.83 16.67
N GLN A 103 -3.34 5.82 17.86
CA GLN A 103 -2.97 6.80 18.88
C GLN A 103 -1.47 6.69 19.16
N GLY A 104 -0.79 7.83 19.13
CA GLY A 104 0.65 7.89 19.36
C GLY A 104 1.49 7.89 18.08
N ASP A 105 0.91 7.56 16.91
CA ASP A 105 1.68 7.55 15.66
C ASP A 105 1.93 8.96 15.11
N GLY A 106 1.06 9.93 15.43
CA GLY A 106 1.22 11.30 14.92
C GLY A 106 1.22 11.36 13.40
N ASP A 107 2.18 12.10 12.84
CA ASP A 107 2.34 12.24 11.40
C ASP A 107 3.40 11.28 10.83
N CYS A 108 3.77 10.25 11.60
CA CYS A 108 4.85 9.33 11.25
C CYS A 108 4.36 8.10 10.49
N VAL A 109 3.20 8.15 9.85
CA VAL A 109 2.68 7.05 9.03
C VAL A 109 2.91 7.36 7.56
N ILE A 110 3.67 6.48 6.90
CA ILE A 110 3.92 6.55 5.47
C ILE A 110 2.85 5.73 4.77
N GLY A 111 2.10 6.38 3.87
CA GLY A 111 1.11 5.70 3.04
C GLY A 111 1.71 5.25 1.72
N LEU A 112 1.41 4.01 1.34
CA LEU A 112 1.80 3.45 0.06
C LEU A 112 0.54 3.00 -0.67
N SER A 113 0.52 3.11 -1.99
CA SER A 113 -0.64 2.64 -2.74
C SER A 113 -0.26 1.99 -4.06
N THR A 114 -1.15 1.13 -4.52
CA THR A 114 -1.12 0.60 -5.88
C THR A 114 -2.47 0.82 -6.52
N THR A 115 -2.47 1.26 -7.77
CA THR A 115 -3.68 1.32 -8.60
C THR A 115 -3.30 1.03 -10.04
N GLY A 116 -4.20 0.42 -10.79
CA GLY A 116 -3.91 0.02 -12.15
C GLY A 116 -4.97 -0.95 -12.68
N VAL A 117 -4.73 -1.48 -13.87
CA VAL A 117 -5.60 -2.49 -14.49
C VAL A 117 -4.93 -3.85 -14.39
N ALA A 118 -5.66 -4.84 -13.86
CA ALA A 118 -5.16 -6.19 -13.66
C ALA A 118 -5.41 -7.06 -14.90
N GLY A 119 -4.70 -6.79 -15.96
CA GLY A 119 -4.78 -7.60 -17.16
C GLY A 119 -5.45 -6.87 -18.33
N PRO A 120 -5.63 -7.53 -19.48
CA PRO A 120 -6.14 -6.92 -20.71
C PRO A 120 -7.66 -6.94 -20.74
N GLY A 121 -8.35 -6.85 -19.80
CA GLY A 121 -9.79 -6.97 -19.87
C GLY A 121 -10.59 -5.82 -19.24
#